data_b5bff8a2c2881ad1b5d4daff592712be
#
_entry.id   b5bff8a2c2881ad1b5d4daff592712be
#
_cell.length_a   1.000
_cell.length_b   1.000
_cell.length_c   1.000
_cell.angle_alpha   90.00
_cell.angle_beta   90.00
_cell.angle_gamma   90.00
#
_symmetry.space_group_name_H-M   'P 1'
#
loop_
_entity.id
_entity.type
_entity.pdbx_description
1 polymer ?
#
loop_
_entity_poly.entity_id
_entity_poly.type
_entity_poly.pdbx_seq_one_letter_code
_entity_poly.pdbx_strand_id
1 'polypeptide(L)'
;LRILGRWRQAQENEIRFKEYFLEDAEYVVIGFGTAGRIALSAVRAARAQGIKVGLFRPISVNPFPYKRVEQVCQQAKSLLVVEMNTGQMLKDVQTVVRNRIPIRFYGRLGGVMPFPDEFVDEIQEMIHHPGKPDDDPADPWYLRMMAR
;
A
#
# COMPACT_ATOMS: atom_id res chain seq x y z
N LEU A 1 -16.34 -6.19 -29.07
CA LEU A 1 -14.97 -5.91 -29.54
C LEU A 1 -14.57 -4.44 -29.34
N ARG A 2 -15.42 -3.46 -29.67
CA ARG A 2 -15.11 -2.01 -29.54
C ARG A 2 -14.88 -1.58 -28.08
N ILE A 3 -15.66 -2.10 -27.11
CA ILE A 3 -15.52 -1.81 -25.68
C ILE A 3 -14.21 -2.37 -25.14
N LEU A 4 -13.86 -3.60 -25.49
CA LEU A 4 -12.61 -4.24 -25.08
C LEU A 4 -11.38 -3.50 -25.64
N GLY A 5 -11.46 -3.00 -26.88
CA GLY A 5 -10.39 -2.18 -27.46
C GLY A 5 -10.17 -0.87 -26.70
N ARG A 6 -11.25 -0.17 -26.35
CA ARG A 6 -11.18 1.06 -25.52
C ARG A 6 -10.63 0.77 -24.12
N TRP A 7 -11.04 -0.34 -23.50
CA TRP A 7 -10.54 -0.74 -22.20
C TRP A 7 -9.04 -1.02 -22.23
N ARG A 8 -8.53 -1.73 -23.24
CA ARG A 8 -7.09 -1.95 -23.40
C ARG A 8 -6.30 -0.65 -23.58
N GLN A 9 -6.82 0.27 -24.39
CA GLN A 9 -6.21 1.60 -24.54
C GLN A 9 -6.19 2.38 -23.21
N ALA A 10 -7.26 2.31 -22.43
CA ALA A 10 -7.31 2.94 -21.11
C ALA A 10 -6.26 2.32 -20.16
N GLN A 11 -6.11 1.00 -20.16
CA GLN A 11 -5.09 0.30 -19.39
C GLN A 11 -3.65 0.68 -19.78
N GLU A 12 -3.43 1.05 -21.02
CA GLU A 12 -2.09 1.46 -21.50
C GLU A 12 -1.82 2.95 -21.25
N ASN A 13 -2.81 3.80 -21.35
CA ASN A 13 -2.61 5.26 -21.41
C ASN A 13 -3.03 6.01 -20.15
N GLU A 14 -3.91 5.43 -19.29
CA GLU A 14 -4.52 6.14 -18.16
C GLU A 14 -3.98 5.69 -16.80
N ILE A 15 -3.00 4.79 -16.78
CA ILE A 15 -2.34 4.40 -15.54
C ILE A 15 -1.49 5.56 -15.04
N ARG A 16 -1.81 6.04 -13.82
CA ARG A 16 -1.09 7.13 -13.17
C ARG A 16 -0.74 6.76 -11.75
N PHE A 17 0.49 7.05 -11.36
CA PHE A 17 1.00 6.86 -10.00
C PHE A 17 2.11 7.86 -9.69
N LYS A 18 2.46 7.97 -8.42
CA LYS A 18 3.65 8.69 -7.95
C LYS A 18 4.46 7.78 -7.03
N GLU A 19 5.75 7.96 -7.09
CA GLU A 19 6.73 7.22 -6.31
C GLU A 19 7.57 8.17 -5.48
N TYR A 20 7.90 7.78 -4.28
CA TYR A 20 8.73 8.56 -3.38
C TYR A 20 9.69 7.62 -2.64
N PHE A 21 10.99 7.86 -2.78
CA PHE A 21 12.04 7.15 -2.07
C PHE A 21 12.05 5.64 -2.31
N LEU A 22 11.70 5.18 -3.51
CA LEU A 22 11.69 3.73 -3.82
C LEU A 22 13.06 3.21 -4.25
N GLU A 23 14.02 4.07 -4.57
CA GLU A 23 15.32 3.69 -5.15
C GLU A 23 16.15 2.83 -4.20
N ASP A 24 16.05 3.07 -2.90
CA ASP A 24 16.78 2.35 -1.84
C ASP A 24 15.83 1.71 -0.80
N ALA A 25 14.54 1.64 -1.12
CA ALA A 25 13.53 1.18 -0.17
C ALA A 25 13.62 -0.33 0.05
N GLU A 26 13.71 -0.73 1.31
CA GLU A 26 13.57 -2.11 1.76
C GLU A 26 12.13 -2.45 2.14
N TYR A 27 11.36 -1.43 2.51
CA TYR A 27 9.95 -1.51 2.89
C TYR A 27 9.14 -0.53 2.06
N VAL A 28 7.92 -0.88 1.71
CA VAL A 28 7.11 -0.02 0.86
C VAL A 28 5.71 0.17 1.45
N VAL A 29 5.29 1.42 1.54
CA VAL A 29 3.91 1.78 1.82
C VAL A 29 3.18 1.97 0.49
N ILE A 30 1.98 1.41 0.37
CA ILE A 30 1.08 1.63 -0.77
C ILE A 30 -0.17 2.34 -0.26
N GLY A 31 -0.46 3.54 -0.79
CA GLY A 31 -1.59 4.33 -0.32
C GLY A 31 -2.21 5.17 -1.43
N PHE A 32 -3.55 5.18 -1.48
CA PHE A 32 -4.34 5.91 -2.46
C PHE A 32 -4.99 7.16 -1.84
N GLY A 33 -5.21 8.19 -2.65
CA GLY A 33 -5.99 9.37 -2.28
C GLY A 33 -5.44 10.09 -1.04
N THR A 34 -6.30 10.32 -0.06
CA THR A 34 -5.95 10.99 1.22
C THR A 34 -4.99 10.15 2.05
N ALA A 35 -5.22 8.82 2.17
CA ALA A 35 -4.30 7.92 2.87
C ALA A 35 -2.88 8.00 2.29
N GLY A 36 -2.74 8.03 0.96
CA GLY A 36 -1.45 8.18 0.30
C GLY A 36 -0.77 9.54 0.54
N ARG A 37 -1.54 10.61 0.77
CA ARG A 37 -0.97 11.92 1.14
C ARG A 37 -0.44 11.92 2.57
N ILE A 38 -1.19 11.36 3.49
CA ILE A 38 -0.78 11.23 4.90
C ILE A 38 0.42 10.29 5.00
N ALA A 39 0.42 9.18 4.26
CA ALA A 39 1.53 8.24 4.21
C ALA A 39 2.85 8.87 3.77
N LEU A 40 2.82 9.89 2.89
CA LEU A 40 4.04 10.60 2.51
C LEU A 40 4.71 11.29 3.69
N SER A 41 3.93 11.89 4.59
CA SER A 41 4.45 12.52 5.81
C SER A 41 5.04 11.47 6.76
N ALA A 42 4.35 10.35 6.93
CA ALA A 42 4.84 9.23 7.75
C ALA A 42 6.13 8.61 7.19
N VAL A 43 6.20 8.39 5.88
CA VAL A 43 7.41 7.88 5.21
C VAL A 43 8.59 8.83 5.41
N ARG A 44 8.38 10.14 5.28
CA ARG A 44 9.44 11.12 5.55
C ARG A 44 9.92 11.08 7.01
N ALA A 45 8.99 10.98 7.96
CA ALA A 45 9.32 10.87 9.38
C ALA A 45 10.08 9.58 9.69
N ALA A 46 9.66 8.44 9.15
CA ALA A 46 10.34 7.17 9.30
C ALA A 46 11.76 7.19 8.67
N ARG A 47 11.92 7.81 7.51
CA ARG A 47 13.24 7.99 6.88
C ARG A 47 14.17 8.88 7.70
N ALA A 48 13.65 9.90 8.35
CA ALA A 48 14.44 10.73 9.29
C ALA A 48 14.97 9.91 10.48
N GLN A 49 14.33 8.77 10.80
CA GLN A 49 14.79 7.80 11.80
C GLN A 49 15.73 6.73 11.21
N GLY A 50 16.13 6.84 9.94
CA GLY A 50 17.05 5.92 9.28
C GLY A 50 16.37 4.69 8.65
N ILE A 51 15.04 4.62 8.61
CA ILE A 51 14.28 3.51 8.03
C ILE A 51 14.23 3.66 6.49
N LYS A 52 14.68 2.65 5.76
CA LYS A 52 14.62 2.62 4.29
C LYS A 52 13.23 2.24 3.80
N VAL A 53 12.28 3.12 3.99
CA VAL A 53 10.90 2.95 3.54
C VAL A 53 10.59 3.91 2.39
N GLY A 54 9.88 3.41 1.38
CA GLY A 54 9.39 4.20 0.25
C GLY A 54 7.86 4.23 0.20
N LEU A 55 7.31 5.09 -0.66
CA LEU A 55 5.86 5.19 -0.90
C LEU A 55 5.57 4.99 -2.38
N PHE A 56 4.72 4.03 -2.68
CA PHE A 56 4.03 3.90 -3.95
C PHE A 56 2.61 4.44 -3.83
N ARG A 57 2.28 5.44 -4.62
CA ARG A 57 0.97 6.11 -4.55
C ARG A 57 0.24 5.97 -5.88
N PRO A 58 -0.67 4.99 -6.04
CA PRO A 58 -1.58 4.98 -7.18
C PRO A 58 -2.39 6.28 -7.25
N ILE A 59 -2.56 6.83 -8.44
CA ILE A 59 -3.49 7.94 -8.73
C ILE A 59 -4.72 7.37 -9.42
N SER A 60 -4.53 6.48 -10.40
CA SER A 60 -5.60 5.66 -10.94
C SER A 60 -5.70 4.34 -10.16
N VAL A 61 -6.91 3.93 -9.81
CA VAL A 61 -7.21 2.62 -9.21
C VAL A 61 -7.92 1.69 -10.18
N ASN A 62 -8.46 2.23 -11.25
CA ASN A 62 -9.03 1.49 -12.37
C ASN A 62 -8.81 2.27 -13.67
N PRO A 63 -7.80 1.91 -14.47
CA PRO A 63 -6.91 0.76 -14.33
C PRO A 63 -5.88 0.91 -13.19
N PHE A 64 -5.60 -0.21 -12.50
CA PHE A 64 -4.59 -0.28 -11.44
C PHE A 64 -3.19 -0.54 -12.05
N PRO A 65 -2.11 0.01 -11.51
CA PRO A 65 -0.74 -0.12 -12.03
C PRO A 65 -0.08 -1.48 -11.69
N TYR A 66 -0.71 -2.60 -12.04
CA TYR A 66 -0.28 -3.95 -11.69
C TYR A 66 1.19 -4.24 -11.99
N LYS A 67 1.65 -3.92 -13.20
CA LYS A 67 3.04 -4.17 -13.61
C LYS A 67 4.06 -3.43 -12.74
N ARG A 68 3.75 -2.16 -12.40
CA ARG A 68 4.68 -1.36 -11.60
C ARG A 68 4.69 -1.81 -10.14
N VAL A 69 3.53 -2.13 -9.58
CA VAL A 69 3.44 -2.70 -8.22
C VAL A 69 4.19 -4.02 -8.15
N GLU A 70 4.11 -4.88 -9.16
CA GLU A 70 4.89 -6.12 -9.22
C GLU A 70 6.39 -5.88 -9.17
N GLN A 71 6.91 -4.89 -9.92
CA GLN A 71 8.33 -4.51 -9.88
C GLN A 71 8.74 -4.00 -8.49
N VAL A 72 7.93 -3.16 -7.87
CA VAL A 72 8.16 -2.65 -6.51
C VAL A 72 8.23 -3.80 -5.50
N CYS A 73 7.32 -4.79 -5.62
CA CYS A 73 7.31 -5.97 -4.75
C CYS A 73 8.56 -6.85 -4.87
N GLN A 74 9.25 -6.85 -6.01
CA GLN A 74 10.47 -7.65 -6.19
C GLN A 74 11.63 -7.15 -5.33
N GLN A 75 11.62 -5.89 -4.93
CA GLN A 75 12.69 -5.26 -4.14
C GLN A 75 12.33 -5.16 -2.65
N ALA A 76 11.05 -5.20 -2.32
CA ALA A 76 10.57 -4.99 -0.96
C ALA A 76 10.64 -6.25 -0.10
N LYS A 77 11.01 -6.09 1.16
CA LYS A 77 10.95 -7.15 2.18
C LYS A 77 9.53 -7.38 2.68
N SER A 78 8.76 -6.30 2.82
CA SER A 78 7.33 -6.32 3.16
C SER A 78 6.63 -5.05 2.70
N LEU A 79 5.30 -5.10 2.65
CA LEU A 79 4.42 -4.01 2.25
C LEU A 79 3.50 -3.60 3.38
N LEU A 80 3.20 -2.30 3.46
CA LEU A 80 2.09 -1.76 4.23
C LEU A 80 1.09 -1.12 3.27
N VAL A 81 -0.14 -1.62 3.22
CA VAL A 81 -1.23 -1.02 2.46
C VAL A 81 -2.08 -0.17 3.40
N VAL A 82 -2.28 1.11 3.06
CA VAL A 82 -3.06 2.06 3.85
C VAL A 82 -4.24 2.60 3.05
N GLU A 83 -5.45 2.48 3.62
CA GLU A 83 -6.69 2.87 2.95
C GLU A 83 -7.69 3.52 3.92
N MET A 84 -8.63 4.32 3.34
CA MET A 84 -9.77 4.88 4.07
C MET A 84 -11.03 3.99 3.93
N ASN A 85 -10.83 2.67 3.86
CA ASN A 85 -11.87 1.64 3.70
C ASN A 85 -11.38 0.30 4.25
N THR A 86 -12.10 -0.79 3.97
CA THR A 86 -11.83 -2.15 4.46
C THR A 86 -10.89 -2.96 3.58
N GLY A 87 -10.10 -2.33 2.68
CA GLY A 87 -9.12 -3.04 1.87
C GLY A 87 -9.57 -3.33 0.43
N GLN A 88 -10.16 -2.35 -0.26
CA GLN A 88 -10.51 -2.50 -1.67
C GLN A 88 -9.28 -2.59 -2.56
N MET A 89 -8.34 -1.66 -2.42
CA MET A 89 -7.06 -1.68 -3.13
C MET A 89 -6.14 -2.80 -2.64
N LEU A 90 -6.27 -3.19 -1.37
CA LEU A 90 -5.54 -4.33 -0.81
C LEU A 90 -5.70 -5.59 -1.66
N LYS A 91 -6.91 -5.86 -2.17
CA LYS A 91 -7.18 -7.02 -3.04
C LYS A 91 -6.40 -6.97 -4.35
N ASP A 92 -6.27 -5.78 -4.95
CA ASP A 92 -5.45 -5.60 -6.14
C ASP A 92 -3.97 -5.85 -5.83
N VAL A 93 -3.47 -5.34 -4.70
CA VAL A 93 -2.10 -5.59 -4.24
C VAL A 93 -1.86 -7.07 -3.97
N GLN A 94 -2.76 -7.76 -3.27
CA GLN A 94 -2.67 -9.21 -3.02
C GLN A 94 -2.61 -10.01 -4.31
N THR A 95 -3.39 -9.62 -5.32
CA THR A 95 -3.38 -10.27 -6.64
C THR A 95 -2.01 -10.19 -7.32
N VAL A 96 -1.28 -9.08 -7.10
CA VAL A 96 0.08 -8.88 -7.64
C VAL A 96 1.11 -9.63 -6.82
N VAL A 97 1.03 -9.50 -5.50
CA VAL A 97 2.05 -10.06 -4.57
C VAL A 97 2.04 -11.57 -4.56
N ARG A 98 0.87 -12.21 -4.66
CA ARG A 98 0.73 -13.68 -4.71
C ARG A 98 1.51 -14.40 -3.62
N ASN A 99 1.40 -13.93 -2.39
CA ASN A 99 2.06 -14.49 -1.21
C ASN A 99 3.59 -14.59 -1.30
N ARG A 100 4.24 -13.71 -2.08
CA ARG A 100 5.71 -13.69 -2.19
C ARG A 100 6.39 -12.97 -1.03
N ILE A 101 5.74 -11.97 -0.50
CA ILE A 101 6.21 -11.16 0.63
C ILE A 101 5.05 -10.85 1.57
N PRO A 102 5.31 -10.61 2.86
CA PRO A 102 4.27 -10.22 3.81
C PRO A 102 3.63 -8.89 3.43
N ILE A 103 2.32 -8.80 3.64
CA ILE A 103 1.56 -7.57 3.53
C ILE A 103 0.96 -7.27 4.89
N ARG A 104 1.11 -6.03 5.34
CA ARG A 104 0.37 -5.48 6.47
C ARG A 104 -0.69 -4.52 5.96
N PHE A 105 -1.83 -4.46 6.62
CA PHE A 105 -2.92 -3.58 6.24
C PHE A 105 -3.32 -2.65 7.38
N TYR A 106 -3.56 -1.40 7.03
CA TYR A 106 -4.18 -0.42 7.92
C TYR A 106 -5.35 0.27 7.20
N GLY A 107 -6.55 0.06 7.72
CA GLY A 107 -7.77 0.68 7.23
C GLY A 107 -8.33 1.71 8.22
N ARG A 108 -9.04 2.70 7.72
CA ARG A 108 -9.81 3.63 8.55
C ARG A 108 -11.20 3.83 7.96
N LEU A 109 -12.22 3.73 8.78
CA LEU A 109 -13.62 3.84 8.38
C LEU A 109 -14.24 5.12 8.91
N GLY A 110 -15.45 5.44 8.42
CA GLY A 110 -16.28 6.51 8.97
C GLY A 110 -15.82 7.93 8.68
N GLY A 111 -14.94 8.13 7.68
CA GLY A 111 -14.45 9.45 7.32
C GLY A 111 -13.43 10.06 8.28
N VAL A 112 -13.03 9.33 9.30
CA VAL A 112 -11.99 9.76 10.26
C VAL A 112 -10.63 9.63 9.59
N MET A 113 -9.91 10.75 9.45
CA MET A 113 -8.56 10.74 8.90
C MET A 113 -7.56 10.22 9.94
N PRO A 114 -6.67 9.28 9.55
CA PRO A 114 -5.56 8.88 10.40
C PRO A 114 -4.55 10.02 10.55
N PHE A 115 -3.82 10.02 11.66
CA PHE A 115 -2.67 10.91 11.82
C PHE A 115 -1.40 10.27 11.21
N PRO A 116 -0.43 11.07 10.75
CA PRO A 116 0.85 10.54 10.25
C PRO A 116 1.55 9.61 11.23
N ASP A 117 1.48 9.88 12.53
CA ASP A 117 2.12 9.06 13.58
C ASP A 117 1.54 7.64 13.63
N GLU A 118 0.24 7.47 13.38
CA GLU A 118 -0.38 6.14 13.29
C GLU A 118 0.25 5.31 12.15
N PHE A 119 0.62 5.95 11.05
CA PHE A 119 1.30 5.26 9.94
C PHE A 119 2.78 5.03 10.23
N VAL A 120 3.44 5.88 11.02
CA VAL A 120 4.82 5.63 11.50
C VAL A 120 4.83 4.39 12.38
N ASP A 121 3.88 4.27 13.30
CA ASP A 121 3.74 3.10 14.17
C ASP A 121 3.51 1.82 13.33
N GLU A 122 2.64 1.88 12.32
CA GLU A 122 2.38 0.74 11.43
C GLU A 122 3.60 0.38 10.54
N ILE A 123 4.41 1.36 10.16
CA ILE A 123 5.69 1.10 9.48
C ILE A 123 6.66 0.36 10.41
N GLN A 124 6.78 0.79 11.67
CA GLN A 124 7.62 0.11 12.66
C GLN A 124 7.12 -1.31 12.94
N GLU A 125 5.81 -1.46 13.10
CA GLU A 125 5.18 -2.77 13.27
C GLU A 125 5.40 -3.69 12.06
N MET A 126 5.34 -3.17 10.84
CA MET A 126 5.65 -3.93 9.62
C MET A 126 7.11 -4.46 9.63
N ILE A 127 8.04 -3.70 10.22
CA ILE A 127 9.45 -4.06 10.29
C ILE A 127 9.70 -5.11 11.36
N HIS A 128 9.14 -4.92 12.55
CA HIS A 128 9.39 -5.80 13.69
C HIS A 128 8.53 -7.07 13.68
N HIS A 129 7.32 -6.97 13.13
CA HIS A 129 6.33 -8.05 13.06
C HIS A 129 5.71 -8.13 11.65
N PRO A 130 6.49 -8.48 10.63
CA PRO A 130 6.02 -8.45 9.24
C PRO A 130 4.86 -9.42 8.95
N GLY A 131 4.66 -10.45 9.80
CA GLY A 131 3.73 -11.54 9.52
C GLY A 131 4.33 -12.53 8.52
N LYS A 132 3.48 -13.42 8.00
CA LYS A 132 3.86 -14.39 6.96
C LYS A 132 3.25 -13.99 5.63
N PRO A 133 3.85 -14.37 4.50
CA PRO A 133 3.30 -14.10 3.19
C PRO A 133 1.88 -14.65 2.96
N ASP A 134 1.53 -15.74 3.63
CA ASP A 134 0.23 -16.42 3.51
C ASP A 134 -0.84 -15.91 4.50
N ASP A 135 -0.48 -15.05 5.44
CA ASP A 135 -1.43 -14.47 6.39
C ASP A 135 -2.39 -13.53 5.64
N ASP A 136 -3.66 -13.48 6.05
CA ASP A 136 -4.57 -12.45 5.57
C ASP A 136 -4.21 -11.11 6.22
N PRO A 137 -3.74 -10.12 5.45
CA PRO A 137 -3.30 -8.86 6.03
C PRO A 137 -4.42 -8.06 6.69
N ALA A 138 -5.69 -8.33 6.38
CA ALA A 138 -6.84 -7.66 6.97
C ALA A 138 -7.19 -8.21 8.37
N ASP A 139 -6.88 -9.46 8.68
CA ASP A 139 -7.24 -10.09 9.96
C ASP A 139 -6.68 -9.37 11.18
N PRO A 140 -5.38 -9.04 11.29
CA PRO A 140 -4.85 -8.33 12.45
C PRO A 140 -5.48 -6.95 12.63
N TRP A 141 -5.78 -6.26 11.54
CA TRP A 141 -6.46 -4.97 11.56
C TRP A 141 -7.90 -5.12 12.02
N TYR A 142 -8.63 -6.11 11.51
CA TYR A 142 -10.02 -6.37 11.85
C TYR A 142 -10.16 -6.71 13.34
N LEU A 143 -9.32 -7.58 13.87
CA LEU A 143 -9.29 -7.93 15.28
C LEU A 143 -9.04 -6.72 16.19
N ARG A 144 -8.14 -5.81 15.80
CA ARG A 144 -7.91 -4.56 16.54
C ARG A 144 -9.10 -3.62 16.50
N MET A 145 -9.84 -3.59 15.40
CA MET A 145 -11.08 -2.79 15.28
C MET A 145 -12.19 -3.31 16.18
N MET A 146 -12.34 -4.64 16.29
CA MET A 146 -13.38 -5.27 17.11
C MET A 146 -13.07 -5.23 18.61
N ALA A 147 -11.82 -5.05 19.00
CA ALA A 147 -11.37 -4.97 20.39
C ALA A 147 -11.55 -3.57 21.03
N ARG A 148 -11.97 -2.57 20.26
CA ARG A 148 -12.26 -1.18 20.70
C ARG A 148 -13.74 -0.93 20.84
#